data_682e9f7f1da114d96990fa86ec3d5e16
#
_entry.id   682e9f7f1da114d96990fa86ec3d5e16
#
_cell.length_a   1.000
_cell.length_b   1.000
_cell.length_c   1.000
_cell.angle_alpha   90.00
_cell.angle_beta   90.00
_cell.angle_gamma   90.00
#
_symmetry.space_group_name_H-M   'P 1'
#
loop_
_entity.id
_entity.type
_entity.pdbx_description
1 polymer ?
#
loop_
_entity_poly.entity_id
_entity_poly.type
_entity_poly.pdbx_seq_one_letter_code
_entity_poly.pdbx_strand_id
1 'polypeptide(L)'
;MSTHHLHRKIKRTPEETARLRADRERYQRERPTPEQLLAEGGHTEFVKLGELLRLHQAVAWLKQERERQKLTLAEMSRRTGIDQAALSRLETGKNSNPTLDTLNRVAAALGKTICFSFQDADQTPQSPAPVS
;
A
#
# COMPACT_ATOMS: atom_id res chain seq x y z
N MET A 1 -3.31 4.37 -28.22
CA MET A 1 -1.84 4.51 -28.23
C MET A 1 -1.24 3.35 -27.47
N SER A 2 -0.50 2.53 -28.16
CA SER A 2 0.15 1.35 -27.62
C SER A 2 1.32 1.77 -26.73
N THR A 3 1.22 1.61 -25.43
CA THR A 3 2.38 1.75 -24.55
C THR A 3 3.27 0.53 -24.75
N HIS A 4 4.28 0.69 -25.60
CA HIS A 4 5.35 -0.29 -25.68
C HIS A 4 6.09 -0.31 -24.34
N HIS A 5 5.75 -1.27 -23.51
CA HIS A 5 6.64 -1.66 -22.43
C HIS A 5 7.92 -2.18 -23.07
N LEU A 6 8.93 -1.32 -23.12
CA LEU A 6 10.28 -1.73 -23.44
C LEU A 6 10.74 -2.69 -22.33
N HIS A 7 10.48 -3.98 -22.51
CA HIS A 7 11.17 -5.00 -21.76
C HIS A 7 12.65 -4.92 -22.12
N ARG A 8 13.39 -4.14 -21.34
CA ARG A 8 14.85 -4.12 -21.42
C ARG A 8 15.30 -5.52 -21.09
N LYS A 9 15.61 -6.32 -22.12
CA LYS A 9 16.26 -7.62 -21.95
C LYS A 9 17.64 -7.35 -21.35
N ILE A 10 17.72 -7.47 -20.03
CA ILE A 10 19.00 -7.41 -19.32
C ILE A 10 19.74 -8.67 -19.72
N LYS A 11 20.75 -8.52 -20.57
CA LYS A 11 21.66 -9.62 -20.92
C LYS A 11 22.50 -9.94 -19.69
N ARG A 12 22.14 -10.98 -18.98
CA ARG A 12 22.91 -11.49 -17.85
C ARG A 12 23.90 -12.53 -18.34
N THR A 13 25.07 -12.53 -17.75
CA THR A 13 26.05 -13.59 -18.02
C THR A 13 25.55 -14.89 -17.40
N PRO A 14 26.01 -16.07 -17.92
CA PRO A 14 25.68 -17.36 -17.33
C PRO A 14 26.02 -17.46 -15.85
N GLU A 15 27.12 -16.82 -15.42
CA GLU A 15 27.55 -16.78 -14.02
C GLU A 15 26.58 -15.96 -13.15
N GLU A 16 26.14 -14.81 -13.62
CA GLU A 16 25.13 -13.99 -12.91
C GLU A 16 23.81 -14.72 -12.80
N THR A 17 23.40 -15.45 -13.84
CA THR A 17 22.16 -16.23 -13.82
C THR A 17 22.25 -17.37 -12.81
N ALA A 18 23.39 -18.07 -12.75
CA ALA A 18 23.63 -19.14 -11.79
C ALA A 18 23.64 -18.61 -10.35
N ARG A 19 24.25 -17.46 -10.13
CA ARG A 19 24.31 -16.80 -8.83
C ARG A 19 22.92 -16.39 -8.34
N LEU A 20 22.12 -15.78 -9.21
CA LEU A 20 20.74 -15.39 -8.89
C LEU A 20 19.85 -16.61 -8.62
N ARG A 21 20.10 -17.72 -9.33
CA ARG A 21 19.36 -18.96 -9.08
C ARG A 21 19.71 -19.54 -7.71
N ALA A 22 21.00 -19.59 -7.37
CA ALA A 22 21.48 -20.07 -6.09
C ALA A 22 20.95 -19.18 -4.93
N ASP A 23 20.95 -17.88 -5.08
CA ASP A 23 20.42 -16.93 -4.10
C ASP A 23 18.91 -17.10 -3.93
N ARG A 24 18.19 -17.31 -5.02
CA ARG A 24 16.74 -17.58 -4.98
C ARG A 24 16.41 -18.88 -4.27
N GLU A 25 17.15 -19.96 -4.56
CA GLU A 25 16.96 -21.26 -3.91
C GLU A 25 17.29 -21.19 -2.40
N ARG A 26 18.37 -20.47 -2.05
CA ARG A 26 18.73 -20.21 -0.67
C ARG A 26 17.62 -19.44 0.06
N TYR A 27 17.12 -18.37 -0.56
CA TYR A 27 16.05 -17.56 -0.01
C TYR A 27 14.76 -18.36 0.20
N GLN A 28 14.44 -19.27 -0.72
CA GLN A 28 13.28 -20.15 -0.58
C GLN A 28 13.44 -21.18 0.54
N ARG A 29 14.66 -21.68 0.75
CA ARG A 29 14.96 -22.62 1.85
C ARG A 29 14.98 -21.95 3.22
N GLU A 30 15.50 -20.73 3.28
CA GLU A 30 15.60 -19.94 4.52
C GLU A 30 14.30 -19.21 4.85
N ARG A 31 13.34 -19.23 3.94
CA ARG A 31 12.06 -18.58 4.17
C ARG A 31 11.30 -19.26 5.30
N PRO A 32 11.07 -18.56 6.44
CA PRO A 32 10.31 -19.15 7.52
C PRO A 32 8.91 -19.48 7.08
N THR A 33 8.41 -20.64 7.51
CA THR A 33 7.01 -21.01 7.27
C THR A 33 6.09 -20.07 8.04
N PRO A 34 4.83 -19.88 7.60
CA PRO A 34 3.87 -19.09 8.35
C PRO A 34 3.73 -19.55 9.82
N GLU A 35 3.87 -20.85 10.07
CA GLU A 35 3.83 -21.42 11.42
C GLU A 35 5.02 -21.01 12.26
N GLN A 36 6.22 -20.96 11.67
CA GLN A 36 7.43 -20.49 12.36
C GLN A 36 7.35 -19.00 12.68
N LEU A 37 6.81 -18.22 11.75
CA LEU A 37 6.57 -16.78 11.99
C LEU A 37 5.57 -16.54 13.11
N LEU A 38 4.55 -17.39 13.23
CA LEU A 38 3.57 -17.33 14.31
C LEU A 38 4.19 -17.75 15.65
N ALA A 39 5.08 -18.75 15.66
CA ALA A 39 5.74 -19.25 16.88
C ALA A 39 6.79 -18.27 17.43
N GLU A 40 7.46 -17.51 16.58
CA GLU A 40 8.51 -16.56 16.95
C GLU A 40 7.99 -15.17 17.36
N GLY A 41 6.69 -15.02 17.61
CA GLY A 41 6.10 -13.75 17.98
C GLY A 41 5.80 -12.83 16.80
N GLY A 42 5.73 -13.38 15.62
CA GLY A 42 5.43 -12.68 14.35
C GLY A 42 4.05 -12.04 14.27
N HIS A 43 3.23 -12.18 15.33
CA HIS A 43 1.95 -11.46 15.41
C HIS A 43 2.10 -9.96 15.20
N THR A 44 3.18 -9.37 15.70
CA THR A 44 3.41 -7.93 15.58
C THR A 44 3.67 -7.51 14.13
N GLU A 45 4.38 -8.33 13.35
CA GLU A 45 4.66 -8.03 11.96
C GLU A 45 3.46 -8.28 11.05
N PHE A 46 2.67 -9.31 11.31
CA PHE A 46 1.41 -9.54 10.59
C PHE A 46 0.39 -8.44 10.88
N VAL A 47 0.29 -7.98 12.10
CA VAL A 47 -0.56 -6.84 12.47
C VAL A 47 -0.10 -5.57 11.76
N LYS A 48 1.20 -5.30 11.76
CA LYS A 48 1.77 -4.16 11.03
C LYS A 48 1.52 -4.24 9.53
N LEU A 49 1.64 -5.43 8.94
CA LEU A 49 1.34 -5.64 7.53
C LEU A 49 -0.16 -5.42 7.25
N GLY A 50 -1.03 -5.92 8.11
CA GLY A 50 -2.47 -5.69 8.02
C GLY A 50 -2.85 -4.22 8.11
N GLU A 51 -2.23 -3.49 9.02
CA GLU A 51 -2.41 -2.04 9.17
C GLU A 51 -1.94 -1.29 7.91
N LEU A 52 -0.79 -1.66 7.39
CA LEU A 52 -0.26 -1.08 6.15
C LEU A 52 -1.18 -1.33 4.97
N LEU A 53 -1.71 -2.55 4.83
CA LEU A 53 -2.67 -2.89 3.77
C LEU A 53 -3.96 -2.09 3.89
N ARG A 54 -4.48 -1.91 5.09
CA ARG A 54 -5.68 -1.07 5.33
C ARG A 54 -5.43 0.38 4.96
N LEU A 55 -4.27 0.90 5.31
CA LEU A 55 -3.88 2.25 4.93
C LEU A 55 -3.79 2.40 3.41
N HIS A 56 -3.14 1.44 2.74
CA HIS A 56 -3.05 1.44 1.28
C HIS A 56 -4.43 1.36 0.61
N GLN A 57 -5.34 0.56 1.15
CA GLN A 57 -6.71 0.49 0.65
C GLN A 57 -7.45 1.81 0.82
N ALA A 58 -7.30 2.46 1.96
CA ALA A 58 -7.91 3.76 2.22
C ALA A 58 -7.36 4.83 1.27
N VAL A 59 -6.06 4.87 1.06
CA VAL A 59 -5.42 5.80 0.12
C VAL A 59 -5.84 5.52 -1.32
N ALA A 60 -5.92 4.25 -1.72
CA ALA A 60 -6.40 3.86 -3.04
C ALA A 60 -7.86 4.29 -3.26
N TRP A 61 -8.69 4.18 -2.23
CA TRP A 61 -10.06 4.66 -2.27
C TRP A 61 -10.12 6.19 -2.45
N LEU A 62 -9.30 6.94 -1.75
CA LEU A 62 -9.21 8.40 -1.90
C LEU A 62 -8.76 8.79 -3.32
N LYS A 63 -7.81 8.06 -3.88
CA LYS A 63 -7.37 8.26 -5.26
C LYS A 63 -8.50 8.00 -6.25
N GLN A 64 -9.22 6.90 -6.10
CA GLN A 64 -10.38 6.58 -6.95
C GLN A 64 -11.46 7.66 -6.85
N GLU A 65 -11.73 8.14 -5.65
CA GLU A 65 -12.71 9.21 -5.44
C GLU A 65 -12.27 10.52 -6.10
N ARG A 66 -10.99 10.86 -6.03
CA ARG A 66 -10.43 12.00 -6.75
C ARG A 66 -10.66 11.86 -8.27
N GLU A 67 -10.34 10.70 -8.82
CA GLU A 67 -10.51 10.41 -10.25
C GLU A 67 -12.00 10.44 -10.66
N ARG A 68 -12.87 9.90 -9.82
CA ARG A 68 -14.32 9.95 -10.03
C ARG A 68 -14.83 11.39 -10.12
N GLN A 69 -14.33 12.27 -9.28
CA GLN A 69 -14.66 13.70 -9.26
C GLN A 69 -13.90 14.48 -10.35
N LYS A 70 -13.06 13.83 -11.14
CA LYS A 70 -12.25 14.43 -12.21
C LYS A 70 -11.33 15.55 -11.73
N LEU A 71 -10.82 15.43 -10.51
CA LEU A 71 -9.87 16.38 -9.92
C LEU A 71 -8.45 15.98 -10.27
N THR A 72 -7.67 16.95 -10.73
CA THR A 72 -6.24 16.77 -10.97
C THR A 72 -5.45 16.88 -9.66
N LEU A 73 -4.23 16.37 -9.64
CA LEU A 73 -3.33 16.55 -8.49
C LEU A 73 -3.01 18.02 -8.23
N ALA A 74 -2.93 18.84 -9.30
CA ALA A 74 -2.73 20.28 -9.16
C ALA A 74 -3.90 20.95 -8.44
N GLU A 75 -5.14 20.55 -8.73
CA GLU A 75 -6.32 21.06 -8.02
C GLU A 75 -6.37 20.58 -6.58
N MET A 76 -6.02 19.33 -6.34
CA MET A 76 -5.91 18.78 -4.98
C MET A 76 -4.85 19.53 -4.18
N SER A 77 -3.71 19.85 -4.77
CA SER A 77 -2.67 20.65 -4.14
C SER A 77 -3.19 22.03 -3.72
N ARG A 78 -3.94 22.68 -4.58
CA ARG A 78 -4.55 23.99 -4.24
C ARG A 78 -5.57 23.89 -3.11
N ARG A 79 -6.40 22.85 -3.10
CA ARG A 79 -7.43 22.66 -2.09
C ARG A 79 -6.89 22.24 -0.74
N THR A 80 -5.85 21.41 -0.74
CA THR A 80 -5.27 20.85 0.50
C THR A 80 -4.14 21.69 1.07
N GLY A 81 -3.47 22.51 0.25
CA GLY A 81 -2.22 23.16 0.62
C GLY A 81 -1.03 22.21 0.68
N ILE A 82 -1.19 20.98 0.21
CA ILE A 82 -0.12 19.97 0.16
C ILE A 82 0.52 20.03 -1.22
N ASP A 83 1.86 19.94 -1.26
CA ASP A 83 2.60 19.92 -2.50
C ASP A 83 2.17 18.77 -3.42
N GLN A 84 2.08 19.04 -4.71
CA GLN A 84 1.64 18.07 -5.71
C GLN A 84 2.53 16.81 -5.73
N ALA A 85 3.84 16.96 -5.55
CA ALA A 85 4.75 15.83 -5.47
C ALA A 85 4.49 14.98 -4.23
N ALA A 86 4.15 15.60 -3.11
CA ALA A 86 3.77 14.90 -1.88
C ALA A 86 2.46 14.12 -2.05
N LEU A 87 1.46 14.71 -2.71
CA LEU A 87 0.20 14.01 -3.04
C LEU A 87 0.44 12.83 -3.98
N SER A 88 1.30 12.97 -4.96
CA SER A 88 1.67 11.88 -5.86
C SER A 88 2.34 10.73 -5.11
N ARG A 89 3.26 11.03 -4.19
CA ARG A 89 3.90 10.01 -3.34
C ARG A 89 2.90 9.30 -2.44
N LEU A 90 1.92 10.02 -1.91
CA LEU A 90 0.85 9.45 -1.12
C LEU A 90 0.04 8.45 -1.95
N GLU A 91 -0.44 8.83 -3.11
CA GLU A 91 -1.29 8.00 -3.96
C GLU A 91 -0.55 6.78 -4.54
N THR A 92 0.76 6.88 -4.77
CA THR A 92 1.57 5.77 -5.29
C THR A 92 2.09 4.83 -4.21
N GLY A 93 1.81 5.11 -2.95
CA GLY A 93 2.27 4.30 -1.82
C GLY A 93 3.73 4.53 -1.44
N LYS A 94 4.43 5.49 -2.03
CA LYS A 94 5.81 5.85 -1.66
C LYS A 94 5.89 6.50 -0.28
N ASN A 95 4.83 7.19 0.13
CA ASN A 95 4.68 7.64 1.50
C ASN A 95 3.97 6.55 2.30
N SER A 96 4.71 5.76 3.05
CA SER A 96 4.19 4.65 3.83
C SER A 96 3.62 5.05 5.20
N ASN A 97 3.82 6.29 5.60
CA ASN A 97 3.37 6.77 6.91
C ASN A 97 2.85 8.20 6.83
N PRO A 98 1.73 8.43 6.12
CA PRO A 98 1.10 9.74 6.08
C PRO A 98 0.57 10.12 7.45
N THR A 99 0.62 11.41 7.79
CA THR A 99 0.02 11.91 9.02
C THR A 99 -1.50 11.93 8.91
N LEU A 100 -2.18 11.87 10.05
CA LEU A 100 -3.63 12.00 10.11
C LEU A 100 -4.10 13.36 9.53
N ASP A 101 -3.35 14.42 9.79
CA ASP A 101 -3.62 15.74 9.23
C ASP A 101 -3.61 15.71 7.69
N THR A 102 -2.62 15.06 7.09
CA THR A 102 -2.54 14.88 5.63
C THR A 102 -3.77 14.15 5.09
N LEU A 103 -4.15 13.04 5.70
CA LEU A 103 -5.31 12.25 5.29
C LEU A 103 -6.61 13.04 5.45
N ASN A 104 -6.76 13.77 6.55
CA ASN A 104 -7.94 14.61 6.77
C ASN A 104 -8.05 15.74 5.73
N ARG A 105 -6.95 16.38 5.39
CA ARG A 105 -6.95 17.41 4.35
C ARG A 105 -7.36 16.87 3.00
N VAL A 106 -6.83 15.71 2.62
CA VAL A 106 -7.19 15.06 1.35
C VAL A 106 -8.65 14.67 1.35
N ALA A 107 -9.13 14.04 2.41
CA ALA A 107 -10.54 13.67 2.53
C ALA A 107 -11.47 14.89 2.47
N ALA A 108 -11.16 15.94 3.19
CA ALA A 108 -11.94 17.18 3.20
C ALA A 108 -12.01 17.81 1.80
N ALA A 109 -10.90 17.81 1.07
CA ALA A 109 -10.87 18.32 -0.30
C ALA A 109 -11.78 17.54 -1.27
N LEU A 110 -12.05 16.28 -0.95
CA LEU A 110 -12.98 15.41 -1.69
C LEU A 110 -14.41 15.45 -1.14
N GLY A 111 -14.68 16.27 -0.15
CA GLY A 111 -15.98 16.33 0.53
C GLY A 111 -16.25 15.12 1.41
N LYS A 112 -15.21 14.44 1.89
CA LYS A 112 -15.29 13.24 2.71
C LYS A 112 -14.78 13.49 4.12
N THR A 113 -15.21 12.67 5.04
CA THR A 113 -14.77 12.68 6.44
C THR A 113 -14.17 11.33 6.78
N ILE A 114 -13.06 11.34 7.49
CA ILE A 114 -12.45 10.11 8.00
C ILE A 114 -13.11 9.74 9.32
N CYS A 115 -13.56 8.51 9.41
CA CYS A 115 -14.10 7.94 10.64
C CYS A 115 -13.15 6.85 11.14
N PHE A 116 -12.89 6.84 12.44
CA PHE A 116 -12.09 5.81 13.09
C PHE A 116 -12.99 4.95 13.97
N SER A 117 -12.69 3.67 14.00
CA SER A 117 -13.29 2.74 14.94
C SER A 117 -12.18 1.93 15.61
N PHE A 118 -12.42 1.57 16.85
CA PHE A 118 -11.54 0.68 17.59
C PHE A 118 -12.20 -0.68 17.70
N GLN A 119 -11.44 -1.72 17.47
CA GLN A 119 -11.86 -3.11 17.60
C GLN A 119 -10.91 -3.82 18.56
N ASP A 120 -11.40 -4.80 19.27
CA ASP A 120 -10.57 -5.62 20.12
C ASP A 120 -9.55 -6.39 19.25
N ALA A 121 -8.30 -6.43 19.71
CA ALA A 121 -7.20 -7.01 18.94
C ALA A 121 -7.36 -8.52 18.67
N ASP A 122 -8.13 -9.20 19.52
CA ASP A 122 -8.38 -10.65 19.42
C ASP A 122 -9.48 -11.02 18.45
N GLN A 123 -10.20 -10.02 17.93
CA GLN A 123 -11.21 -10.28 16.91
C GLN A 123 -10.58 -10.22 15.53
N THR A 124 -10.50 -11.37 14.90
CA THR A 124 -10.27 -11.45 13.46
C THR A 124 -11.31 -10.57 12.76
N PRO A 125 -10.92 -9.70 11.82
CA PRO A 125 -11.89 -8.92 11.08
C PRO A 125 -12.84 -9.88 10.38
N GLN A 126 -14.03 -10.03 10.94
CA GLN A 126 -15.09 -10.74 10.25
C GLN A 126 -15.47 -9.90 9.05
N SER A 127 -15.48 -10.51 7.89
CA SER A 127 -16.11 -9.93 6.73
C SER A 127 -17.47 -9.40 7.15
N PRO A 128 -17.85 -8.18 6.75
CA PRO A 128 -19.17 -7.67 7.10
C PRO A 128 -20.19 -8.70 6.68
N ALA A 129 -21.00 -9.13 7.64
CA ALA A 129 -22.06 -10.08 7.37
C ALA A 129 -22.89 -9.57 6.19
N PRO A 130 -23.23 -10.41 5.21
CA PRO A 130 -24.07 -9.96 4.12
C PRO A 130 -25.36 -9.43 4.72
N VAL A 131 -25.66 -8.16 4.44
CA VAL A 131 -26.91 -7.55 4.83
C VAL A 131 -28.01 -8.25 4.05
N SER A 132 -28.73 -9.09 4.72
CA SER A 132 -29.92 -9.71 4.16
C SER A 132 -31.07 -8.73 4.10
#